data_da0780af7b26d8b176d1dfd7d22ba763
#
_entry.id   da0780af7b26d8b176d1dfd7d22ba763
#
_cell.length_a   1.000
_cell.length_b   1.000
_cell.length_c   1.000
_cell.angle_alpha   90.00
_cell.angle_beta   90.00
_cell.angle_gamma   90.00
#
_symmetry.space_group_name_H-M   'P 1'
#
loop_
_entity.id
_entity.type
_entity.pdbx_description
1 polymer ?
#
loop_
_entity_poly.entity_id
_entity_poly.type
_entity_poly.pdbx_seq_one_letter_code
_entity_poly.pdbx_strand_id
1 'polypeptide(L)'
;MKIAILALQGAFAEHEHMLHRLGIETILIREHWEDASGLIIPGGESTSMMRIMRDEGLFEPIRQAILEGLPVLGTCAGLIMLDRNHLGVMDIKARRNAYGRQLGSFNTEEDFKGIGRVPMTFIRAPYIEEAAPEVEILARVDGKAVAARQRNMLVTAFHPELTDDTRIHELFLSMVTSSSDASIPR
;
A
#
# COMPACT_ATOMS: atom_id res chain seq x y z
N MET A 1 -12.12 6.32 13.73
CA MET A 1 -11.08 5.99 12.73
C MET A 1 -11.70 6.06 11.35
N LYS A 2 -11.11 6.85 10.47
CA LYS A 2 -11.54 6.99 9.08
C LYS A 2 -10.33 6.78 8.18
N ILE A 3 -10.43 5.87 7.23
CA ILE A 3 -9.35 5.55 6.29
C ILE A 3 -9.65 6.16 4.93
N ALA A 4 -8.72 6.96 4.43
CA ALA A 4 -8.76 7.47 3.07
C ALA A 4 -8.30 6.39 2.08
N ILE A 5 -8.97 6.30 0.95
CA ILE A 5 -8.57 5.43 -0.16
C ILE A 5 -8.42 6.32 -1.38
N LEU A 6 -7.25 6.29 -2.00
CA LEU A 6 -7.00 7.03 -3.23
C LEU A 6 -7.78 6.39 -4.38
N ALA A 7 -8.81 7.08 -4.85
CA ALA A 7 -9.78 6.55 -5.79
C ALA A 7 -9.65 7.19 -7.18
N LEU A 8 -8.42 7.21 -7.70
CA LEU A 8 -8.11 7.76 -9.03
C LEU A 8 -8.34 6.72 -10.12
N GLN A 9 -7.99 5.47 -9.82
CA GLN A 9 -8.05 4.34 -10.74
C GLN A 9 -7.89 3.04 -9.95
N GLY A 10 -8.26 1.90 -10.53
CA GLY A 10 -7.92 0.57 -10.02
C GLY A 10 -8.80 0.06 -8.90
N ALA A 11 -8.23 -0.75 -8.03
CA ALA A 11 -8.95 -1.59 -7.06
C ALA A 11 -9.36 -0.88 -5.76
N PHE A 12 -9.77 0.39 -5.82
CA PHE A 12 -10.18 1.13 -4.62
C PHE A 12 -11.49 0.61 -4.02
N ALA A 13 -12.44 0.17 -4.85
CA ALA A 13 -13.71 -0.36 -4.36
C ALA A 13 -13.53 -1.66 -3.55
N GLU A 14 -12.60 -2.51 -3.95
CA GLU A 14 -12.29 -3.77 -3.26
C GLU A 14 -11.66 -3.50 -1.89
N HIS A 15 -10.79 -2.51 -1.77
CA HIS A 15 -10.27 -2.06 -0.47
C HIS A 15 -11.37 -1.49 0.41
N GLU A 16 -12.26 -0.67 -0.15
CA GLU A 16 -13.40 -0.13 0.57
C GLU A 16 -14.28 -1.23 1.12
N HIS A 17 -14.60 -2.23 0.29
CA HIS A 17 -15.39 -3.39 0.71
C HIS A 17 -14.70 -4.14 1.87
N MET A 18 -13.39 -4.38 1.76
CA MET A 18 -12.62 -5.05 2.82
C MET A 18 -12.69 -4.29 4.14
N LEU A 19 -12.50 -2.96 4.10
CA LEU A 19 -12.56 -2.12 5.30
C LEU A 19 -13.96 -2.07 5.91
N HIS A 20 -15.01 -2.02 5.09
CA HIS A 20 -16.39 -2.07 5.56
C HIS A 20 -16.70 -3.39 6.26
N ARG A 21 -16.20 -4.51 5.76
CA ARG A 21 -16.30 -5.81 6.45
C ARG A 21 -15.64 -5.79 7.84
N LEU A 22 -14.62 -4.98 8.03
CA LEU A 22 -13.92 -4.79 9.31
C LEU A 22 -14.56 -3.68 10.17
N GLY A 23 -15.68 -3.11 9.76
CA GLY A 23 -16.38 -2.06 10.49
C GLY A 23 -15.70 -0.69 10.43
N ILE A 24 -14.86 -0.45 9.44
CA ILE A 24 -14.08 0.78 9.30
C ILE A 24 -14.76 1.74 8.34
N GLU A 25 -14.88 3.01 8.76
CA GLU A 25 -15.37 4.12 7.92
C GLU A 25 -14.31 4.52 6.90
N THR A 26 -14.72 4.78 5.67
CA THR A 26 -13.82 5.13 4.56
C THR A 26 -14.19 6.45 3.92
N ILE A 27 -13.19 7.09 3.29
CA ILE A 27 -13.40 8.25 2.44
C ILE A 27 -12.61 8.05 1.14
N LEU A 28 -13.27 8.25 0.00
CA LEU A 28 -12.62 8.15 -1.31
C LEU A 28 -12.04 9.51 -1.70
N ILE A 29 -10.75 9.54 -1.95
CA ILE A 29 -10.00 10.74 -2.34
C ILE A 29 -9.86 10.76 -3.86
N ARG A 30 -10.38 11.80 -4.52
CA ARG A 30 -10.36 11.97 -5.99
C ARG A 30 -9.81 13.32 -6.43
N GLU A 31 -10.21 14.40 -5.79
CA GLU A 31 -9.89 15.77 -6.20
C GLU A 31 -9.22 16.57 -5.09
N HIS A 32 -9.59 16.33 -3.85
CA HIS A 32 -9.10 17.07 -2.70
C HIS A 32 -8.64 16.13 -1.61
N TRP A 33 -7.49 16.46 -1.01
CA TRP A 33 -7.05 15.76 0.19
C TRP A 33 -7.96 16.13 1.37
N GLU A 34 -8.37 15.14 2.12
CA GLU A 34 -9.11 15.30 3.36
C GLU A 34 -8.38 14.55 4.47
N ASP A 35 -8.37 15.12 5.67
CA ASP A 35 -7.71 14.49 6.81
C ASP A 35 -8.34 13.14 7.14
N ALA A 36 -7.47 12.16 7.35
CA ALA A 36 -7.84 10.81 7.69
C ALA A 36 -6.83 10.21 8.67
N SER A 37 -7.19 9.09 9.29
CA SER A 37 -6.30 8.40 10.23
C SER A 37 -5.25 7.55 9.52
N GLY A 38 -5.49 7.19 8.27
CA GLY A 38 -4.59 6.43 7.42
C GLY A 38 -5.00 6.54 5.96
N LEU A 39 -4.14 6.06 5.06
CA LEU A 39 -4.33 6.13 3.62
C LEU A 39 -4.04 4.77 2.98
N ILE A 40 -4.89 4.35 2.06
CA ILE A 40 -4.61 3.23 1.15
C ILE A 40 -4.38 3.78 -0.26
N ILE A 41 -3.25 3.41 -0.87
CA ILE A 41 -2.97 3.66 -2.29
C ILE A 41 -3.13 2.31 -3.02
N PRO A 42 -4.22 2.12 -3.77
CA PRO A 42 -4.55 0.83 -4.36
C PRO A 42 -3.74 0.51 -5.61
N GLY A 43 -3.88 -0.71 -6.09
CA GLY A 43 -3.40 -1.12 -7.40
C GLY A 43 -4.15 -0.42 -8.53
N GLY A 44 -3.50 -0.34 -9.66
CA GLY A 44 -3.97 0.29 -10.89
C GLY A 44 -2.78 0.45 -11.83
N GLU A 45 -2.77 1.47 -12.66
CA GLU A 45 -1.63 1.81 -13.50
C GLU A 45 -0.89 3.01 -12.90
N SER A 46 0.33 2.78 -12.40
CA SER A 46 1.05 3.75 -11.58
C SER A 46 1.37 5.06 -12.33
N THR A 47 1.69 5.01 -13.60
CA THR A 47 1.99 6.21 -14.41
C THR A 47 0.76 7.11 -14.55
N SER A 48 -0.41 6.52 -14.86
CA SER A 48 -1.68 7.25 -14.95
C SER A 48 -2.09 7.81 -13.60
N MET A 49 -1.97 7.01 -12.54
CA MET A 49 -2.32 7.45 -11.19
C MET A 49 -1.44 8.61 -10.72
N MET A 50 -0.13 8.55 -10.97
CA MET A 50 0.78 9.65 -10.64
C MET A 50 0.45 10.93 -11.41
N ARG A 51 0.10 10.81 -12.68
CA ARG A 51 -0.31 11.95 -13.51
C ARG A 51 -1.58 12.59 -12.95
N ILE A 52 -2.63 11.80 -12.71
CA ILE A 52 -3.90 12.29 -12.16
C ILE A 52 -3.66 12.95 -10.79
N MET A 53 -2.85 12.33 -9.95
CA MET A 53 -2.51 12.87 -8.63
C MET A 53 -1.87 14.25 -8.72
N ARG A 54 -0.98 14.46 -9.70
CA ARG A 54 -0.37 15.78 -9.94
C ARG A 54 -1.37 16.77 -10.53
N ASP A 55 -2.14 16.37 -11.53
CA ASP A 55 -3.13 17.21 -12.20
C ASP A 55 -4.21 17.71 -11.22
N GLU A 56 -4.63 16.88 -10.28
CA GLU A 56 -5.60 17.21 -9.25
C GLU A 56 -4.98 17.94 -8.03
N GLY A 57 -3.68 18.17 -8.02
CA GLY A 57 -3.01 18.84 -6.90
C GLY A 57 -2.90 18.00 -5.63
N LEU A 58 -3.00 16.68 -5.73
CA LEU A 58 -2.96 15.75 -4.59
C LEU A 58 -1.54 15.32 -4.21
N PHE A 59 -0.56 15.49 -5.08
CA PHE A 59 0.80 15.00 -4.88
C PHE A 59 1.43 15.55 -3.59
N GLU A 60 1.51 16.87 -3.46
CA GLU A 60 2.16 17.50 -2.30
C GLU A 60 1.38 17.29 -0.99
N PRO A 61 0.05 17.46 -0.94
CA PRO A 61 -0.69 17.20 0.29
C PRO A 61 -0.55 15.77 0.78
N ILE A 62 -0.61 14.78 -0.10
CA ILE A 62 -0.44 13.37 0.26
C ILE A 62 0.99 13.10 0.71
N ARG A 63 1.98 13.55 -0.06
CA ARG A 63 3.39 13.40 0.31
C ARG A 63 3.68 13.99 1.67
N GLN A 64 3.21 15.20 1.93
CA GLN A 64 3.41 15.89 3.19
C GLN A 64 2.76 15.13 4.35
N ALA A 65 1.52 14.66 4.19
CA ALA A 65 0.82 13.88 5.20
C ALA A 65 1.60 12.61 5.57
N ILE A 66 2.15 11.89 4.58
CA ILE A 66 2.96 10.69 4.80
C ILE A 66 4.26 11.03 5.54
N LEU A 67 4.95 12.10 5.15
CA LEU A 67 6.17 12.55 5.80
C LEU A 67 5.93 12.98 7.25
N GLU A 68 4.75 13.47 7.57
CA GLU A 68 4.32 13.84 8.91
C GLU A 68 3.86 12.63 9.75
N GLY A 69 3.87 11.43 9.18
CA GLY A 69 3.62 10.19 9.91
C GLY A 69 2.29 9.51 9.62
N LEU A 70 1.52 9.98 8.64
CA LEU A 70 0.27 9.31 8.25
C LEU A 70 0.56 7.84 7.88
N PRO A 71 -0.08 6.86 8.53
CA PRO A 71 0.06 5.46 8.13
C PRO A 71 -0.49 5.22 6.74
N VAL A 72 0.25 4.45 5.94
CA VAL A 72 -0.09 4.19 4.55
C VAL A 72 0.06 2.70 4.21
N LEU A 73 -0.90 2.17 3.46
CA LEU A 73 -0.82 0.87 2.81
C LEU A 73 -0.80 1.09 1.29
N GLY A 74 0.28 0.69 0.63
CA GLY A 74 0.38 0.71 -0.83
C GLY A 74 0.38 -0.70 -1.39
N THR A 75 -0.54 -1.01 -2.30
CA THR A 75 -0.63 -2.34 -2.91
C THR A 75 -0.40 -2.26 -4.42
N CYS A 76 0.42 -3.15 -4.94
CA CYS A 76 0.79 -3.23 -6.36
C CYS A 76 1.31 -1.88 -6.91
N ALA A 77 0.52 -1.14 -7.68
CA ALA A 77 0.86 0.22 -8.13
C ALA A 77 1.12 1.17 -6.96
N GLY A 78 0.43 0.99 -5.83
CA GLY A 78 0.66 1.78 -4.62
C GLY A 78 2.05 1.60 -4.03
N LEU A 79 2.62 0.40 -4.11
CA LEU A 79 4.01 0.16 -3.75
C LEU A 79 4.96 0.98 -4.64
N ILE A 80 4.72 0.97 -5.95
CA ILE A 80 5.51 1.74 -6.91
C ILE A 80 5.43 3.24 -6.58
N MET A 81 4.23 3.73 -6.31
CA MET A 81 4.00 5.16 -6.06
C MET A 81 4.68 5.70 -4.81
N LEU A 82 4.96 4.85 -3.82
CA LEU A 82 5.66 5.25 -2.59
C LEU A 82 7.18 5.26 -2.73
N ASP A 83 7.74 4.62 -3.76
CA ASP A 83 9.17 4.41 -3.91
C ASP A 83 9.97 5.70 -4.15
N ARG A 84 11.30 5.57 -4.18
CA ARG A 84 12.26 6.69 -4.35
C ARG A 84 12.01 7.52 -5.59
N ASN A 85 11.49 6.93 -6.65
CA ASN A 85 11.33 7.56 -7.96
C ASN A 85 9.96 8.20 -8.18
N HIS A 86 9.03 8.06 -7.23
CA HIS A 86 7.65 8.56 -7.34
C HIS A 86 7.36 9.55 -6.22
N LEU A 87 6.64 9.19 -5.16
CA LEU A 87 6.44 10.07 -4.02
C LEU A 87 7.73 10.29 -3.22
N GLY A 88 8.68 9.35 -3.28
CA GLY A 88 9.97 9.48 -2.62
C GLY A 88 9.90 9.43 -1.11
N VAL A 89 8.90 8.76 -0.55
CA VAL A 89 8.68 8.69 0.90
C VAL A 89 9.20 7.39 1.52
N MET A 90 9.39 6.35 0.73
CA MET A 90 9.88 5.05 1.17
C MET A 90 11.21 4.69 0.48
N ASP A 91 12.17 4.20 1.24
CA ASP A 91 13.54 3.91 0.76
C ASP A 91 13.62 2.57 0.05
N ILE A 92 12.79 2.42 -0.96
CA ILE A 92 12.76 1.26 -1.85
C ILE A 92 12.82 1.70 -3.31
N LYS A 93 13.25 0.78 -4.17
CA LYS A 93 13.14 0.90 -5.61
C LYS A 93 12.31 -0.26 -6.13
N ALA A 94 11.16 0.05 -6.68
CA ALA A 94 10.30 -0.95 -7.29
C ALA A 94 10.73 -1.25 -8.72
N ARG A 95 10.62 -2.52 -9.12
CA ARG A 95 10.77 -2.94 -10.51
C ARG A 95 9.44 -3.43 -11.04
N ARG A 96 8.99 -2.86 -12.16
CA ARG A 96 7.74 -3.21 -12.82
C ARG A 96 7.90 -4.48 -13.67
N ASN A 97 6.77 -5.15 -13.95
CA ASN A 97 6.69 -6.29 -14.89
C ASN A 97 7.74 -7.37 -14.60
N ALA A 98 7.89 -7.70 -13.34
CA ALA A 98 8.98 -8.49 -12.80
C ALA A 98 8.95 -9.96 -13.16
N TYR A 99 7.80 -10.49 -13.58
CA TYR A 99 7.54 -11.94 -13.67
C TYR A 99 7.41 -12.42 -15.10
N GLY A 100 7.79 -11.62 -16.10
CA GLY A 100 7.72 -11.97 -17.52
C GLY A 100 6.30 -12.09 -18.07
N ARG A 101 6.17 -12.26 -19.39
CA ARG A 101 4.86 -12.26 -20.07
C ARG A 101 3.96 -13.44 -19.70
N GLN A 102 4.53 -14.57 -19.29
CA GLN A 102 3.79 -15.80 -18.98
C GLN A 102 3.34 -15.86 -17.52
N LEU A 103 3.94 -15.05 -16.62
CA LEU A 103 3.67 -15.03 -15.20
C LEU A 103 3.05 -13.71 -14.76
N GLY A 104 2.39 -13.00 -15.67
CA GLY A 104 1.79 -11.69 -15.39
C GLY A 104 0.71 -11.71 -14.30
N SER A 105 0.10 -12.86 -14.07
CA SER A 105 -0.94 -13.05 -13.05
C SER A 105 -0.88 -14.45 -12.50
N PHE A 106 -0.78 -14.59 -11.19
CA PHE A 106 -0.77 -15.90 -10.50
C PHE A 106 -1.19 -15.73 -9.04
N ASN A 107 -1.58 -16.85 -8.44
CA ASN A 107 -1.90 -16.93 -7.01
C ASN A 107 -0.91 -17.88 -6.33
N THR A 108 -0.51 -17.53 -5.12
CA THR A 108 0.32 -18.37 -4.27
C THR A 108 -0.04 -18.14 -2.80
N GLU A 109 0.56 -18.95 -1.94
CA GLU A 109 0.57 -18.72 -0.50
C GLU A 109 2.01 -18.71 -0.03
N GLU A 110 2.38 -17.72 0.75
CA GLU A 110 3.73 -17.60 1.31
C GLU A 110 3.68 -17.02 2.72
N ASP A 111 4.77 -17.20 3.45
CA ASP A 111 4.91 -16.65 4.78
C ASP A 111 5.04 -15.13 4.73
N PHE A 112 4.27 -14.48 5.58
CA PHE A 112 4.33 -13.05 5.82
C PHE A 112 4.76 -12.83 7.26
N LYS A 113 5.86 -12.13 7.48
CA LYS A 113 6.44 -11.93 8.81
C LYS A 113 5.42 -11.28 9.76
N GLY A 114 5.21 -11.92 10.90
CA GLY A 114 4.29 -11.47 11.92
C GLY A 114 2.83 -11.89 11.72
N ILE A 115 2.49 -12.53 10.60
CA ILE A 115 1.13 -13.01 10.30
C ILE A 115 1.09 -14.52 10.08
N GLY A 116 2.06 -15.09 9.38
CA GLY A 116 2.09 -16.47 8.92
C GLY A 116 1.76 -16.58 7.42
N ARG A 117 1.30 -17.74 6.98
CA ARG A 117 0.98 -17.96 5.57
C ARG A 117 -0.27 -17.18 5.17
N VAL A 118 -0.14 -16.40 4.10
CA VAL A 118 -1.23 -15.60 3.53
C VAL A 118 -1.38 -15.89 2.04
N PRO A 119 -2.62 -15.82 1.51
CA PRO A 119 -2.83 -15.90 0.07
C PRO A 119 -2.35 -14.61 -0.59
N MET A 120 -1.70 -14.75 -1.73
CA MET A 120 -1.14 -13.64 -2.49
C MET A 120 -1.60 -13.73 -3.94
N THR A 121 -2.38 -12.74 -4.38
CA THR A 121 -2.84 -12.60 -5.76
C THR A 121 -1.98 -11.55 -6.46
N PHE A 122 -1.23 -11.99 -7.48
CA PHE A 122 -0.37 -11.14 -8.29
C PHE A 122 -1.01 -10.88 -9.64
N ILE A 123 -1.09 -9.61 -10.04
CA ILE A 123 -1.58 -9.18 -11.35
C ILE A 123 -0.58 -8.17 -11.90
N ARG A 124 0.23 -8.58 -12.88
CA ARG A 124 1.29 -7.74 -13.47
C ARG A 124 2.11 -7.02 -12.40
N ALA A 125 2.45 -7.74 -11.36
CA ALA A 125 2.97 -7.17 -10.13
C ALA A 125 4.42 -6.67 -10.27
N PRO A 126 4.79 -5.63 -9.51
CA PRO A 126 6.17 -5.26 -9.29
C PRO A 126 6.83 -6.19 -8.27
N TYR A 127 8.12 -5.96 -8.04
CA TYR A 127 8.79 -6.39 -6.81
C TYR A 127 9.71 -5.28 -6.31
N ILE A 128 10.21 -5.43 -5.09
CA ILE A 128 11.17 -4.50 -4.51
C ILE A 128 12.57 -4.97 -4.94
N GLU A 129 13.20 -4.21 -5.84
CA GLU A 129 14.54 -4.50 -6.36
C GLU A 129 15.64 -4.09 -5.38
N GLU A 130 15.46 -2.93 -4.74
CA GLU A 130 16.37 -2.39 -3.74
C GLU A 130 15.60 -1.90 -2.53
N ALA A 131 16.15 -2.09 -1.34
CA ALA A 131 15.62 -1.57 -0.09
C ALA A 131 16.77 -1.14 0.81
N ALA A 132 16.63 0.02 1.45
CA ALA A 132 17.59 0.49 2.44
C ALA A 132 17.58 -0.41 3.69
N PRO A 133 18.65 -0.42 4.52
CA PRO A 133 18.71 -1.27 5.72
C PRO A 133 17.56 -1.05 6.71
N GLU A 134 16.96 0.14 6.75
CA GLU A 134 15.84 0.49 7.63
C GLU A 134 14.50 -0.13 7.18
N VAL A 135 14.44 -0.63 5.95
CA VAL A 135 13.24 -1.25 5.41
C VAL A 135 13.21 -2.72 5.80
N GLU A 136 12.16 -3.12 6.50
CA GLU A 136 11.93 -4.51 6.87
C GLU A 136 11.22 -5.24 5.74
N ILE A 137 11.84 -6.28 5.20
CA ILE A 137 11.21 -7.16 4.21
C ILE A 137 10.30 -8.14 4.96
N LEU A 138 9.03 -8.19 4.59
CA LEU A 138 8.02 -8.99 5.30
C LEU A 138 7.67 -10.29 4.56
N ALA A 139 7.87 -10.35 3.25
CA ALA A 139 7.59 -11.53 2.45
C ALA A 139 8.44 -11.57 1.19
N ARG A 140 8.76 -12.79 0.75
CA ARG A 140 9.46 -13.06 -0.50
C ARG A 140 8.74 -14.16 -1.26
N VAL A 141 8.75 -14.05 -2.59
CA VAL A 141 8.27 -15.08 -3.51
C VAL A 141 9.36 -15.31 -4.56
N ASP A 142 9.82 -16.55 -4.72
CA ASP A 142 10.92 -16.90 -5.61
C ASP A 142 12.17 -16.01 -5.39
N GLY A 143 12.48 -15.71 -4.14
CA GLY A 143 13.62 -14.88 -3.74
C GLY A 143 13.42 -13.38 -3.90
N LYS A 144 12.31 -12.92 -4.49
CA LYS A 144 12.01 -11.51 -4.69
C LYS A 144 11.21 -10.94 -3.54
N ALA A 145 11.59 -9.76 -3.05
CA ALA A 145 10.86 -9.07 -1.99
C ALA A 145 9.52 -8.55 -2.52
N VAL A 146 8.42 -8.97 -1.89
CA VAL A 146 7.05 -8.67 -2.33
C VAL A 146 6.22 -7.96 -1.27
N ALA A 147 6.77 -7.76 -0.07
CA ALA A 147 6.15 -6.96 0.98
C ALA A 147 7.23 -6.38 1.87
N ALA A 148 7.00 -5.18 2.36
CA ALA A 148 7.94 -4.47 3.23
C ALA A 148 7.23 -3.45 4.11
N ARG A 149 7.92 -3.07 5.17
CA ARG A 149 7.50 -2.00 6.07
C ARG A 149 8.66 -1.08 6.38
N GLN A 150 8.40 0.22 6.39
CA GLN A 150 9.31 1.23 6.89
C GLN A 150 8.49 2.27 7.66
N ARG A 151 8.77 2.46 8.95
CA ARG A 151 7.97 3.35 9.80
C ARG A 151 6.47 3.01 9.73
N ASN A 152 5.65 3.97 9.32
CA ASN A 152 4.19 3.80 9.18
C ASN A 152 3.77 3.45 7.75
N MET A 153 4.68 2.97 6.92
CA MET A 153 4.40 2.60 5.53
C MET A 153 4.49 1.08 5.37
N LEU A 154 3.42 0.49 4.89
CA LEU A 154 3.30 -0.94 4.58
C LEU A 154 3.03 -1.10 3.08
N VAL A 155 3.80 -1.92 2.40
CA VAL A 155 3.61 -2.17 0.97
C VAL A 155 3.54 -3.65 0.66
N THR A 156 2.72 -3.99 -0.34
CA THR A 156 2.65 -5.32 -0.92
C THR A 156 2.69 -5.22 -2.44
N ALA A 157 3.38 -6.16 -3.09
CA ALA A 157 3.37 -6.28 -4.55
C ALA A 157 2.09 -6.97 -5.05
N PHE A 158 1.43 -7.72 -4.19
CA PHE A 158 0.20 -8.47 -4.46
C PHE A 158 -1.02 -7.69 -3.96
N HIS A 159 -2.21 -8.22 -4.28
CA HIS A 159 -3.50 -7.61 -4.00
C HIS A 159 -4.22 -8.33 -2.84
N PRO A 160 -4.03 -7.93 -1.57
CA PRO A 160 -4.76 -8.55 -0.46
C PRO A 160 -6.26 -8.32 -0.52
N GLU A 161 -6.71 -7.24 -1.16
CA GLU A 161 -8.12 -6.89 -1.33
C GLU A 161 -8.88 -7.82 -2.27
N LEU A 162 -8.17 -8.62 -3.07
CA LEU A 162 -8.78 -9.59 -3.99
C LEU A 162 -8.90 -10.98 -3.38
N THR A 163 -8.58 -11.12 -2.09
CA THR A 163 -8.77 -12.34 -1.31
C THR A 163 -9.74 -12.09 -0.17
N ASP A 164 -10.21 -13.16 0.47
CA ASP A 164 -11.05 -13.04 1.67
C ASP A 164 -10.24 -12.88 2.96
N ASP A 165 -8.92 -12.92 2.88
CA ASP A 165 -8.03 -12.81 4.02
C ASP A 165 -7.87 -11.34 4.43
N THR A 166 -8.33 -11.01 5.63
CA THR A 166 -8.33 -9.64 6.16
C THR A 166 -7.06 -9.26 6.90
N ARG A 167 -6.13 -10.21 7.12
CA ARG A 167 -5.02 -10.02 8.07
C ARG A 167 -4.04 -8.91 7.68
N ILE A 168 -3.81 -8.67 6.39
CA ILE A 168 -2.94 -7.56 5.96
C ILE A 168 -3.61 -6.22 6.21
N HIS A 169 -4.90 -6.09 5.93
CA HIS A 169 -5.66 -4.88 6.28
C HIS A 169 -5.72 -4.68 7.80
N GLU A 170 -5.88 -5.75 8.57
CA GLU A 170 -5.85 -5.68 10.04
C GLU A 170 -4.48 -5.24 10.55
N LEU A 171 -3.38 -5.72 9.96
CA LEU A 171 -2.02 -5.23 10.27
C LEU A 171 -1.92 -3.74 10.02
N PHE A 172 -2.37 -3.27 8.87
CA PHE A 172 -2.40 -1.84 8.55
C PHE A 172 -3.22 -1.05 9.58
N LEU A 173 -4.41 -1.52 9.92
CA LEU A 173 -5.25 -0.86 10.92
C LEU A 173 -4.58 -0.81 12.30
N SER A 174 -3.82 -1.83 12.66
CA SER A 174 -3.04 -1.83 13.91
C SER A 174 -1.95 -0.74 13.90
N MET A 175 -1.33 -0.49 12.76
CA MET A 175 -0.37 0.61 12.58
C MET A 175 -1.05 1.97 12.73
N VAL A 176 -2.26 2.12 12.20
CA VAL A 176 -3.07 3.33 12.35
C VAL A 176 -3.40 3.59 13.82
N THR A 177 -3.84 2.59 14.55
CA THR A 177 -4.16 2.69 15.99
C THR A 177 -2.92 3.06 16.81
N SER A 178 -1.78 2.41 16.58
CA SER A 178 -0.53 2.69 17.27
C SER A 178 -0.02 4.11 17.02
N SER A 179 -0.18 4.61 15.80
CA SER A 179 0.20 5.98 15.44
C SER A 179 -0.66 7.02 16.17
N SER A 180 -1.97 6.78 16.30
CA SER A 180 -2.90 7.65 17.05
C SER A 180 -2.55 7.70 18.52
N ASP A 181 -2.21 6.57 19.13
CA ASP A 181 -1.83 6.46 20.55
C ASP A 181 -0.53 7.22 20.85
N ALA A 182 0.43 7.20 19.93
CA ALA A 182 1.69 7.93 20.06
C ALA A 182 1.53 9.46 19.95
N SER A 183 0.42 9.94 19.41
CA SER A 183 0.14 11.37 19.22
C SER A 183 -0.56 12.03 20.42
N ILE A 184 -0.88 11.27 21.46
CA ILE A 184 -1.47 11.79 22.69
C ILE A 184 -0.34 12.25 23.61
N PRO A 185 -0.22 13.56 23.94
CA PRO A 185 0.77 14.02 24.91
C PRO A 185 0.46 13.41 26.27
N ARG A 186 1.47 12.83 26.90
CA ARG A 186 1.38 12.39 28.31
C ARG A 186 1.48 13.58 29.25
#